data_480e71289f3fd891922fc6b5330645ea
#
_entry.id   480e71289f3fd891922fc6b5330645ea
#
_cell.length_a   1.000
_cell.length_b   1.000
_cell.length_c   1.000
_cell.angle_alpha   90.00
_cell.angle_beta   90.00
_cell.angle_gamma   90.00
#
_symmetry.space_group_name_H-M   'P 1'
#
loop_
_entity.id
_entity.type
_entity.pdbx_description
1 polymer ?
#
loop_
_entity_poly.entity_id
_entity_poly.type
_entity_poly.pdbx_seq_one_letter_code
_entity_poly.pdbx_strand_id
1 'polypeptide(L)'
;SMYHQQYRMALKLFTDVINEDPKWAEGWNKRATLLFIMGNYEKSLDDIERVLDLEPRHFGALSGRAQIYLSYKQYEKAIDDLEKAQSIYPLIKSGENIKIIEQIIKDQQI
;
A
#
# COMPACT_ATOMS: atom_id res chain seq x y z
N SER A 1 19.84 -5.45 -14.98
CA SER A 1 20.08 -4.02 -14.93
C SER A 1 20.67 -3.61 -13.59
N MET A 2 21.27 -2.45 -13.56
CA MET A 2 21.84 -1.89 -12.33
C MET A 2 20.83 -1.74 -11.22
N TYR A 3 19.58 -1.39 -11.56
CA TYR A 3 18.50 -1.23 -10.59
C TYR A 3 18.07 -2.56 -9.98
N HIS A 4 18.12 -3.65 -10.74
CA HIS A 4 17.76 -4.97 -10.23
C HIS A 4 18.63 -5.41 -9.05
N GLN A 5 19.93 -5.17 -9.11
CA GLN A 5 20.83 -5.54 -8.03
C GLN A 5 20.58 -4.71 -6.79
N GLN A 6 20.32 -3.41 -6.97
CA GLN A 6 20.01 -2.52 -5.85
C GLN A 6 18.72 -2.93 -5.15
N TYR A 7 17.70 -3.28 -5.93
CA TYR A 7 16.42 -3.75 -5.37
C TYR A 7 16.59 -5.07 -4.61
N ARG A 8 17.36 -6.00 -5.14
CA ARG A 8 17.62 -7.27 -4.45
C ARG A 8 18.33 -7.06 -3.13
N MET A 9 19.33 -6.19 -3.11
CA MET A 9 20.06 -5.88 -1.88
C MET A 9 19.14 -5.22 -0.85
N ALA A 10 18.32 -4.26 -1.27
CA ALA A 10 17.36 -3.61 -0.39
C ALA A 10 16.34 -4.61 0.14
N LEU A 11 15.85 -5.50 -0.73
CA LEU A 11 14.89 -6.53 -0.34
C LEU A 11 15.46 -7.45 0.75
N LYS A 12 16.72 -7.85 0.58
CA LYS A 12 17.39 -8.68 1.57
C LYS A 12 17.54 -7.94 2.90
N LEU A 13 17.94 -6.67 2.85
CA LEU A 13 18.10 -5.87 4.07
C LEU A 13 16.79 -5.73 4.83
N PHE A 14 15.71 -5.43 4.11
CA PHE A 14 14.39 -5.31 4.76
C PHE A 14 13.90 -6.65 5.30
N THR A 15 14.18 -7.74 4.58
CA THR A 15 13.85 -9.09 5.06
C THR A 15 14.60 -9.40 6.36
N ASP A 16 15.89 -9.05 6.43
CA ASP A 16 16.68 -9.24 7.63
C ASP A 16 16.13 -8.42 8.81
N VAL A 17 15.72 -7.18 8.54
CA VAL A 17 15.11 -6.31 9.56
C VAL A 17 13.82 -6.94 10.09
N ILE A 18 12.98 -7.47 9.21
CA ILE A 18 11.72 -8.13 9.59
C ILE A 18 12.02 -9.37 10.45
N ASN A 19 13.04 -10.16 10.08
CA ASN A 19 13.39 -11.36 10.83
C ASN A 19 13.91 -11.01 12.23
N GLU A 20 14.60 -9.89 12.38
CA GLU A 20 15.09 -9.45 13.69
C GLU A 20 13.98 -8.89 14.58
N ASP A 21 13.02 -8.19 13.98
CA ASP A 21 11.92 -7.58 14.73
C ASP A 21 10.61 -7.67 13.93
N PRO A 22 9.99 -8.87 13.93
CA PRO A 22 8.76 -9.08 13.15
C PRO A 22 7.54 -8.30 13.65
N LYS A 23 7.63 -7.68 14.82
CA LYS A 23 6.53 -6.87 15.38
C LYS A 23 6.68 -5.39 15.05
N TRP A 24 7.76 -5.00 14.40
CA TRP A 24 7.97 -3.61 13.98
C TRP A 24 7.31 -3.39 12.62
N ALA A 25 6.17 -2.70 12.63
CA ALA A 25 5.34 -2.53 11.44
C ALA A 25 6.09 -1.86 10.29
N GLU A 26 6.96 -0.89 10.59
CA GLU A 26 7.69 -0.17 9.55
C GLU A 26 8.62 -1.07 8.73
N GLY A 27 9.17 -2.13 9.33
CA GLY A 27 9.97 -3.10 8.59
C GLY A 27 9.17 -3.73 7.46
N TRP A 28 7.96 -4.19 7.78
CA TRP A 28 7.04 -4.73 6.78
C TRP A 28 6.61 -3.68 5.76
N ASN A 29 6.35 -2.45 6.22
CA ASN A 29 5.93 -1.37 5.32
C ASN A 29 7.02 -1.00 4.32
N LYS A 30 8.26 -0.95 4.76
CA LYS A 30 9.39 -0.66 3.86
C LYS A 30 9.55 -1.73 2.80
N ARG A 31 9.42 -2.99 3.18
CA ARG A 31 9.48 -4.08 2.20
C ARG A 31 8.29 -4.04 1.25
N ALA A 32 7.10 -3.75 1.76
CA ALA A 32 5.89 -3.61 0.92
C ALA A 32 6.08 -2.52 -0.12
N THR A 33 6.63 -1.37 0.27
CA THR A 33 6.89 -0.25 -0.64
C THR A 33 7.87 -0.66 -1.73
N LEU A 34 8.94 -1.35 -1.35
CA LEU A 34 9.92 -1.83 -2.32
C LEU A 34 9.30 -2.81 -3.30
N LEU A 35 8.51 -3.76 -2.80
CA LEU A 35 7.84 -4.74 -3.65
C LEU A 35 6.87 -4.06 -4.62
N PHE A 36 6.19 -3.01 -4.16
CA PHE A 36 5.32 -2.21 -5.03
C PHE A 36 6.12 -1.57 -6.16
N ILE A 37 7.26 -0.95 -5.84
CA ILE A 37 8.13 -0.31 -6.84
C ILE A 37 8.63 -1.35 -7.85
N MET A 38 8.91 -2.56 -7.40
CA MET A 38 9.35 -3.66 -8.27
C MET A 38 8.21 -4.25 -9.11
N GLY A 39 6.98 -3.82 -8.89
CA GLY A 39 5.82 -4.34 -9.59
C GLY A 39 5.26 -5.63 -9.01
N ASN A 40 5.76 -6.07 -7.88
CA ASN A 40 5.29 -7.31 -7.23
C ASN A 40 4.16 -6.96 -6.25
N TYR A 41 2.99 -6.69 -6.81
CA TYR A 41 1.85 -6.19 -6.04
C TYR A 41 1.28 -7.23 -5.08
N GLU A 42 1.26 -8.52 -5.45
CA GLU A 42 0.76 -9.57 -4.57
C GLU A 42 1.56 -9.66 -3.28
N LYS A 43 2.87 -9.72 -3.39
CA LYS A 43 3.73 -9.79 -2.21
C LYS A 43 3.68 -8.50 -1.41
N SER A 44 3.54 -7.37 -2.10
CA SER A 44 3.36 -6.08 -1.42
C SER A 44 2.10 -6.08 -0.58
N LEU A 45 0.98 -6.59 -1.11
CA LEU A 45 -0.27 -6.72 -0.35
C LEU A 45 -0.10 -7.61 0.88
N ASP A 46 0.60 -8.73 0.75
CA ASP A 46 0.85 -9.62 1.89
C ASP A 46 1.57 -8.88 3.02
N ASP A 47 2.58 -8.10 2.68
CA ASP A 47 3.33 -7.31 3.67
C ASP A 47 2.46 -6.20 4.27
N ILE A 48 1.65 -5.54 3.44
CA ILE A 48 0.72 -4.50 3.93
C ILE A 48 -0.27 -5.08 4.93
N GLU A 49 -0.78 -6.27 4.68
CA GLU A 49 -1.69 -6.93 5.63
C GLU A 49 -1.02 -7.16 6.97
N ARG A 50 0.27 -7.52 6.97
CA ARG A 50 1.03 -7.62 8.21
C ARG A 50 1.16 -6.28 8.93
N VAL A 51 1.43 -5.22 8.17
CA VAL A 51 1.49 -3.87 8.75
C VAL A 51 0.17 -3.53 9.43
N LEU A 52 -0.96 -3.79 8.76
CA LEU A 52 -2.27 -3.45 9.28
C LEU A 52 -2.72 -4.36 10.43
N ASP A 53 -2.21 -5.59 10.49
CA ASP A 53 -2.41 -6.44 11.67
C ASP A 53 -1.71 -5.86 12.90
N LEU A 54 -0.51 -5.30 12.71
CA LEU A 54 0.27 -4.71 13.80
C LEU A 54 -0.22 -3.30 14.14
N GLU A 55 -0.55 -2.51 13.14
CA GLU A 55 -1.01 -1.13 13.29
C GLU A 55 -2.20 -0.87 12.34
N PRO A 56 -3.43 -1.12 12.79
CA PRO A 56 -4.62 -0.97 11.92
C PRO A 56 -4.82 0.44 11.36
N ARG A 57 -4.23 1.46 12.00
CA ARG A 57 -4.35 2.85 11.57
C ARG A 57 -3.09 3.34 10.86
N HIS A 58 -2.30 2.45 10.29
CA HIS A 58 -1.08 2.83 9.59
C HIS A 58 -1.44 3.50 8.26
N PHE A 59 -1.27 4.81 8.19
CA PHE A 59 -1.64 5.61 7.03
C PHE A 59 -0.93 5.16 5.75
N GLY A 60 0.39 4.95 5.83
CA GLY A 60 1.19 4.55 4.66
C GLY A 60 0.73 3.23 4.06
N ALA A 61 0.39 2.25 4.92
CA ALA A 61 -0.07 0.94 4.46
C ALA A 61 -1.45 1.04 3.80
N LEU A 62 -2.36 1.81 4.39
CA LEU A 62 -3.69 2.02 3.82
C LEU A 62 -3.61 2.69 2.45
N SER A 63 -2.79 3.74 2.34
CA SER A 63 -2.60 4.46 1.07
C SER A 63 -1.94 3.57 0.02
N GLY A 64 -0.94 2.78 0.42
CA GLY A 64 -0.26 1.86 -0.48
C GLY A 64 -1.20 0.78 -0.99
N ARG A 65 -2.03 0.22 -0.11
CA ARG A 65 -3.00 -0.81 -0.52
C ARG A 65 -4.04 -0.24 -1.47
N ALA A 66 -4.49 1.00 -1.22
CA ALA A 66 -5.42 1.67 -2.13
C ALA A 66 -4.84 1.78 -3.54
N GLN A 67 -3.56 2.13 -3.66
CA GLN A 67 -2.91 2.23 -4.96
C GLN A 67 -2.85 0.88 -5.67
N ILE A 68 -2.58 -0.19 -4.93
CA ILE A 68 -2.57 -1.54 -5.50
C ILE A 68 -3.96 -1.94 -5.97
N TYR A 69 -4.98 -1.68 -5.16
CA TYR A 69 -6.36 -1.94 -5.56
C TYR A 69 -6.75 -1.16 -6.81
N LEU A 70 -6.29 0.09 -6.94
CA LEU A 70 -6.51 0.87 -8.15
C LEU A 70 -5.86 0.22 -9.37
N SER A 71 -4.64 -0.31 -9.20
CA SER A 71 -3.95 -1.03 -10.29
C SER A 71 -4.74 -2.26 -10.75
N TYR A 72 -5.45 -2.90 -9.83
CA TYR A 72 -6.29 -4.05 -10.15
C TYR A 72 -7.72 -3.66 -10.53
N LYS A 73 -8.02 -2.37 -10.61
CA LYS A 73 -9.35 -1.83 -10.90
C LYS A 73 -10.40 -2.25 -9.86
N GLN A 74 -9.96 -2.51 -8.63
CA GLN A 74 -10.84 -2.80 -7.50
C GLN A 74 -11.16 -1.49 -6.78
N TYR A 75 -11.98 -0.68 -7.41
CA TYR A 75 -12.19 0.71 -7.01
C TYR A 75 -12.88 0.85 -5.65
N GLU A 76 -13.84 -0.01 -5.35
CA GLU A 76 -14.56 0.07 -4.07
C GLU A 76 -13.63 -0.21 -2.89
N LYS A 77 -12.76 -1.19 -3.02
CA LYS A 77 -11.78 -1.50 -1.99
C LYS A 77 -10.78 -0.35 -1.82
N ALA A 78 -10.37 0.26 -2.93
CA ALA A 78 -9.47 1.41 -2.89
C ALA A 78 -10.13 2.59 -2.15
N ILE A 79 -11.42 2.85 -2.41
CA ILE A 79 -12.17 3.89 -1.73
C ILE A 79 -12.23 3.62 -0.22
N ASP A 80 -12.51 2.39 0.18
CA ASP A 80 -12.55 2.03 1.61
C ASP A 80 -11.24 2.36 2.31
N ASP A 81 -10.11 2.02 1.69
CA ASP A 81 -8.81 2.32 2.26
C ASP A 81 -8.52 3.81 2.32
N LEU A 82 -8.91 4.55 1.26
CA LEU A 82 -8.71 5.99 1.22
C LEU A 82 -9.60 6.71 2.25
N GLU A 83 -10.81 6.23 2.46
CA GLU A 83 -11.69 6.78 3.50
C GLU A 83 -11.10 6.58 4.89
N LYS A 84 -10.57 5.39 5.15
CA LYS A 84 -9.88 5.12 6.42
C LYS A 84 -8.66 6.02 6.58
N ALA A 85 -7.87 6.18 5.53
CA ALA A 85 -6.70 7.05 5.56
C ALA A 85 -7.10 8.49 5.83
N GLN A 86 -8.16 8.97 5.20
CA GLN A 86 -8.66 10.32 5.41
C GLN A 86 -9.16 10.52 6.83
N SER A 87 -9.77 9.51 7.44
CA SER A 87 -10.21 9.60 8.83
C SER A 87 -9.04 9.76 9.80
N ILE A 88 -7.86 9.25 9.42
CA ILE A 88 -6.63 9.36 10.23
C ILE A 88 -5.99 10.73 10.03
N TYR A 89 -5.92 11.19 8.78
CA TYR A 89 -5.35 12.50 8.43
C TYR A 89 -6.34 13.28 7.56
N PRO A 90 -7.31 13.99 8.16
CA PRO A 90 -8.38 14.65 7.39
C PRO A 90 -7.91 15.74 6.42
N LEU A 91 -6.71 16.28 6.63
CA LEU A 91 -6.20 17.37 5.80
C LEU A 91 -5.51 16.91 4.52
N ILE A 92 -5.33 15.60 4.33
CA ILE A 92 -4.75 15.09 3.08
C ILE A 92 -5.80 15.08 1.97
N LYS A 93 -5.32 15.03 0.72
CA LYS A 93 -6.19 15.14 -0.45
C LYS A 93 -6.85 13.83 -0.89
N SER A 94 -7.03 12.88 0.04
CA SER A 94 -7.71 11.61 -0.24
C SER A 94 -9.13 11.80 -0.73
N GLY A 95 -9.83 12.85 -0.24
CA GLY A 95 -11.19 13.13 -0.64
C GLY A 95 -11.32 13.42 -2.14
N GLU A 96 -10.35 14.12 -2.72
CA GLU A 96 -10.33 14.37 -4.16
C GLU A 96 -10.13 13.08 -4.94
N ASN A 97 -9.23 12.22 -4.47
CA ASN A 97 -8.98 10.93 -5.10
C ASN A 97 -10.22 10.03 -5.05
N ILE A 98 -10.93 10.05 -3.93
CA ILE A 98 -12.18 9.29 -3.79
C ILE A 98 -13.20 9.75 -4.82
N LYS A 99 -13.35 11.05 -5.00
CA LYS A 99 -14.30 11.60 -5.99
C LYS A 99 -13.96 11.19 -7.42
N ILE A 100 -12.67 11.20 -7.75
CA ILE A 100 -12.21 10.77 -9.07
C ILE A 100 -12.54 9.30 -9.30
N ILE A 101 -12.28 8.45 -8.30
CA ILE A 101 -12.57 7.01 -8.39
C ILE A 101 -14.06 6.76 -8.53
N GLU A 102 -14.88 7.46 -7.75
CA GLU A 102 -16.33 7.35 -7.84
C GLU A 102 -16.85 7.73 -9.22
N GLN A 103 -16.25 8.73 -9.86
CA GLN A 103 -16.60 9.12 -11.22
C GLN A 103 -16.25 8.03 -12.22
N ILE A 104 -15.09 7.38 -12.05
CA ILE A 104 -14.68 6.27 -12.91
C ILE A 104 -15.68 5.12 -12.80
N ILE A 105 -16.11 4.80 -11.58
CA ILE A 105 -17.12 3.74 -11.36
C ILE A 105 -18.42 4.08 -12.08
N LYS A 106 -18.88 5.31 -11.96
CA LYS A 106 -20.10 5.76 -12.65
C LYS A 106 -19.98 5.60 -14.16
N ASP A 107 -18.84 6.01 -14.72
CA ASP A 107 -18.62 5.95 -16.16
C ASP A 107 -18.63 4.51 -16.68
N GLN A 108 -18.20 3.57 -15.86
CA GLN A 108 -18.19 2.16 -16.24
C GLN A 108 -19.55 1.49 -16.19
N GLN A 109 -20.53 2.10 -15.54
CA GLN A 109 -21.88 1.55 -15.40
C GLN A 109 -22.81 1.96 -16.52
N ILE A 110 -22.34 2.75 -17.48
CA ILE A 110 -23.13 3.19 -18.64
C ILE A 110 -23.05 2.11 -19.78
#